data_10001e86ef055be0f6b75e8a48405672
#
_entry.id   10001e86ef055be0f6b75e8a48405672
#
_cell.length_a   1.000
_cell.length_b   1.000
_cell.length_c   1.000
_cell.angle_alpha   90.00
_cell.angle_beta   90.00
_cell.angle_gamma   90.00
#
_symmetry.space_group_name_H-M   'P 1'
#
loop_
_entity.id
_entity.type
_entity.pdbx_description
1 polymer ?
#
loop_
_entity_poly.entity_id
_entity_poly.type
_entity_poly.pdbx_seq_one_letter_code
_entity_poly.pdbx_strand_id
1 'polypeptide(L)'
;KMAHEFQEYRPYTSIEQFRREIGKYVDATEVARFEQYVFVPLGLNSATAAEFTTIPSMSRKMVHEFLEYRPYANIEQFRREIGKYVDEQEVARLERYITVD
;
A
#
# COMPACT_ATOMS: atom_id res chain seq x y z
N LYS A 1 -9.52 -22.12 -9.81
CA LYS A 1 -9.11 -22.33 -8.41
C LYS A 1 -8.34 -21.16 -7.84
N MET A 2 -7.37 -20.68 -8.58
CA MET A 2 -6.57 -19.53 -8.13
C MET A 2 -7.45 -18.29 -7.93
N ALA A 3 -8.35 -18.02 -8.84
CA ALA A 3 -9.24 -16.88 -8.71
C ALA A 3 -10.15 -17.01 -7.49
N HIS A 4 -10.64 -18.21 -7.21
CA HIS A 4 -11.48 -18.45 -6.04
C HIS A 4 -10.72 -18.20 -4.75
N GLU A 5 -9.51 -18.76 -4.65
CA GLU A 5 -8.69 -18.57 -3.45
C GLU A 5 -8.31 -17.12 -3.25
N PHE A 6 -8.03 -16.40 -4.34
CA PHE A 6 -7.71 -15.00 -4.29
C PHE A 6 -8.87 -14.19 -3.68
N GLN A 7 -10.09 -14.47 -4.08
CA GLN A 7 -11.27 -13.77 -3.57
C GLN A 7 -11.60 -14.12 -2.13
N GLU A 8 -11.33 -15.35 -1.73
CA GLU A 8 -11.65 -15.84 -0.40
C GLU A 8 -10.91 -15.08 0.69
N TYR A 9 -9.69 -14.62 0.41
CA TYR A 9 -8.85 -13.96 1.41
C TYR A 9 -8.90 -12.44 1.33
N ARG A 10 -9.80 -11.89 0.55
CA ARG A 10 -9.98 -10.44 0.49
C ARG A 10 -10.86 -9.95 1.64
N PRO A 11 -10.67 -8.69 2.10
CA PRO A 11 -9.61 -7.76 1.68
C PRO A 11 -8.28 -8.08 2.36
N TYR A 12 -7.19 -7.74 1.68
CA TYR A 12 -5.86 -7.90 2.25
C TYR A 12 -5.49 -6.60 2.97
N THR A 13 -4.75 -6.74 4.09
CA THR A 13 -4.33 -5.58 4.87
C THR A 13 -2.91 -5.13 4.53
N SER A 14 -2.11 -6.01 3.92
CA SER A 14 -0.74 -5.68 3.55
C SER A 14 -0.26 -6.65 2.48
N ILE A 15 0.89 -6.30 1.86
CA ILE A 15 1.49 -7.19 0.87
C ILE A 15 2.04 -8.46 1.54
N GLU A 16 2.44 -8.38 2.81
CA GLU A 16 2.88 -9.56 3.53
C GLU A 16 1.73 -10.54 3.72
N GLN A 17 0.55 -10.04 4.02
CA GLN A 17 -0.63 -10.89 4.14
C GLN A 17 -0.95 -11.56 2.80
N PHE A 18 -0.88 -10.78 1.72
CA PHE A 18 -1.12 -11.30 0.38
C PHE A 18 -0.17 -12.45 0.07
N ARG A 19 1.13 -12.26 0.32
CA ARG A 19 2.13 -13.30 0.06
C ARG A 19 1.85 -14.56 0.86
N ARG A 20 1.51 -14.41 2.12
CA ARG A 20 1.25 -15.54 3.00
C ARG A 20 0.05 -16.36 2.55
N GLU A 21 -1.03 -15.67 2.21
CA GLU A 21 -2.27 -16.36 1.84
C GLU A 21 -2.18 -17.00 0.46
N ILE A 22 -1.64 -16.28 -0.52
CA ILE A 22 -1.53 -16.79 -1.88
C ILE A 22 -0.43 -17.83 -2.00
N GLY A 23 0.65 -17.67 -1.23
CA GLY A 23 1.77 -18.62 -1.24
C GLY A 23 1.40 -20.04 -0.87
N LYS A 24 0.24 -20.24 -0.23
CA LYS A 24 -0.26 -21.57 0.08
C LYS A 24 -0.68 -22.35 -1.16
N TYR A 25 -0.90 -21.68 -2.27
CA TYR A 25 -1.49 -22.24 -3.48
C TYR A 25 -0.58 -22.16 -4.71
N VAL A 26 0.44 -21.29 -4.66
CA VAL A 26 1.34 -21.05 -5.78
C VAL A 26 2.78 -21.01 -5.29
N ASP A 27 3.73 -21.15 -6.23
CA ASP A 27 5.14 -21.03 -5.86
C ASP A 27 5.55 -19.56 -5.76
N ALA A 28 6.81 -19.33 -5.35
CA ALA A 28 7.31 -17.97 -5.13
C ALA A 28 7.25 -17.10 -6.38
N THR A 29 7.46 -17.69 -7.57
CA THR A 29 7.40 -16.95 -8.83
C THR A 29 5.99 -16.47 -9.10
N GLU A 30 4.99 -17.30 -8.86
CA GLU A 30 3.59 -16.93 -9.06
C GLU A 30 3.18 -15.84 -8.08
N VAL A 31 3.62 -15.91 -6.83
CA VAL A 31 3.31 -14.88 -5.84
C VAL A 31 3.90 -13.54 -6.29
N ALA A 32 5.15 -13.52 -6.73
CA ALA A 32 5.79 -12.28 -7.20
C ALA A 32 5.04 -11.67 -8.38
N ARG A 33 4.56 -12.51 -9.31
CA ARG A 33 3.80 -12.03 -10.46
C ARG A 33 2.48 -11.41 -10.06
N PHE A 34 1.77 -11.99 -9.09
CA PHE A 34 0.52 -11.42 -8.60
C PHE A 34 0.77 -10.08 -7.90
N GLU A 35 1.89 -9.94 -7.21
CA GLU A 35 2.21 -8.69 -6.54
C GLU A 35 2.42 -7.53 -7.52
N GLN A 36 2.75 -7.81 -8.77
CA GLN A 36 2.85 -6.76 -9.78
C GLN A 36 1.51 -6.15 -10.15
N TYR A 37 0.43 -6.92 -10.00
CA TYR A 37 -0.91 -6.50 -10.43
C TYR A 37 -1.85 -6.20 -9.29
N VAL A 38 -1.52 -6.62 -8.08
CA VAL A 38 -2.38 -6.46 -6.92
C VAL A 38 -1.58 -5.79 -5.81
N PHE A 39 -2.02 -4.60 -5.43
CA PHE A 39 -1.45 -3.91 -4.29
C PHE A 39 -2.57 -3.68 -3.27
N VAL A 40 -2.35 -4.16 -2.05
CA VAL A 40 -3.31 -3.97 -0.96
C VAL A 40 -3.16 -2.55 -0.43
N PRO A 41 -4.21 -1.72 -0.47
CA PRO A 41 -4.09 -0.36 0.05
C PRO A 41 -3.67 -0.35 1.51
N LEU A 42 -2.74 0.54 1.83
CA LEU A 42 -2.19 0.66 3.17
C LEU A 42 -2.94 1.73 3.96
N GLY A 43 -3.23 1.44 5.22
CA GLY A 43 -3.89 2.42 6.09
C GLY A 43 -2.92 3.53 6.48
N LEU A 44 -3.26 4.77 6.14
CA LEU A 44 -2.41 5.92 6.46
C LEU A 44 -2.13 6.04 7.94
N ASN A 45 -3.10 5.68 8.78
CA ASN A 45 -2.99 5.85 10.22
C ASN A 45 -2.49 4.61 10.96
N SER A 46 -2.33 3.48 10.26
CA SER A 46 -1.98 2.21 10.92
C SER A 46 -0.80 1.47 10.30
N ALA A 47 -0.49 1.71 9.03
CA ALA A 47 0.58 0.96 8.36
C ALA A 47 1.95 1.32 8.95
N THR A 48 2.86 0.36 8.91
CA THR A 48 4.22 0.55 9.42
C THR A 48 5.11 1.20 8.36
N ALA A 49 6.27 1.71 8.79
CA ALA A 49 7.27 2.24 7.86
C ALA A 49 7.68 1.18 6.84
N ALA A 50 7.86 -0.07 7.27
CA ALA A 50 8.22 -1.17 6.37
C ALA A 50 7.14 -1.37 5.30
N GLU A 51 5.87 -1.28 5.69
CA GLU A 51 4.77 -1.43 4.75
C GLU A 51 4.74 -0.30 3.72
N PHE A 52 4.92 0.95 4.16
CA PHE A 52 4.97 2.07 3.22
C PHE A 52 6.14 1.96 2.24
N THR A 53 7.23 1.34 2.66
CA THR A 53 8.39 1.14 1.79
C THR A 53 8.07 0.21 0.61
N THR A 54 7.02 -0.59 0.69
CA THR A 54 6.60 -1.47 -0.40
C THR A 54 5.94 -0.72 -1.56
N ILE A 55 5.55 0.53 -1.36
CA ILE A 55 4.98 1.35 -2.44
C ILE A 55 6.07 1.60 -3.48
N PRO A 56 5.77 1.38 -4.79
CA PRO A 56 6.78 1.59 -5.83
C PRO A 56 7.35 3.01 -5.80
N SER A 57 8.67 3.12 -5.94
CA SER A 57 9.41 4.38 -5.96
C SER A 57 9.28 5.21 -4.68
N MET A 58 9.03 4.54 -3.56
CA MET A 58 8.91 5.22 -2.27
C MET A 58 10.29 5.49 -1.68
N SER A 59 10.55 6.76 -1.29
CA SER A 59 11.80 7.13 -0.65
C SER A 59 11.67 7.06 0.86
N ARG A 60 12.82 6.97 1.55
CA ARG A 60 12.84 7.02 3.02
C ARG A 60 12.23 8.31 3.53
N LYS A 61 12.55 9.42 2.86
CA LYS A 61 12.03 10.72 3.26
C LYS A 61 10.51 10.75 3.18
N MET A 62 9.95 10.21 2.09
CA MET A 62 8.50 10.21 1.93
C MET A 62 7.82 9.29 2.94
N VAL A 63 8.42 8.15 3.27
CA VAL A 63 7.92 7.28 4.34
C VAL A 63 7.86 8.06 5.65
N HIS A 64 8.92 8.80 5.96
CA HIS A 64 8.96 9.62 7.16
C HIS A 64 7.83 10.66 7.17
N GLU A 65 7.60 11.32 6.03
CA GLU A 65 6.56 12.33 5.94
C GLU A 65 5.17 11.72 6.11
N PHE A 66 4.94 10.54 5.55
CA PHE A 66 3.68 9.83 5.75
C PHE A 66 3.39 9.60 7.24
N LEU A 67 4.41 9.21 7.99
CA LEU A 67 4.27 8.92 9.42
C LEU A 67 4.15 10.20 10.26
N GLU A 68 4.83 11.26 9.84
CA GLU A 68 4.91 12.48 10.62
C GLU A 68 3.56 13.18 10.78
N TYR A 69 2.72 13.12 9.73
CA TYR A 69 1.46 13.85 9.74
C TYR A 69 0.28 13.05 10.28
N ARG A 70 0.55 11.89 10.85
CA ARG A 70 -0.49 11.11 11.51
C ARG A 70 -0.98 11.81 12.77
N PRO A 71 -2.30 11.65 13.09
CA PRO A 71 -3.32 10.92 12.33
C PRO A 71 -3.89 11.76 11.19
N TYR A 72 -4.26 11.09 10.10
CA TYR A 72 -4.94 11.74 8.98
C TYR A 72 -6.44 11.64 9.20
N ALA A 73 -7.10 12.79 9.17
CA ALA A 73 -8.55 12.84 9.36
C ALA A 73 -9.32 12.52 8.07
N ASN A 74 -8.73 12.87 6.91
CA ASN A 74 -9.36 12.66 5.61
C ASN A 74 -8.30 12.70 4.51
N ILE A 75 -8.71 12.38 3.29
CA ILE A 75 -7.78 12.32 2.16
C ILE A 75 -7.30 13.72 1.74
N GLU A 76 -8.10 14.73 1.97
CA GLU A 76 -7.72 16.11 1.66
C GLU A 76 -6.51 16.55 2.49
N GLN A 77 -6.45 16.10 3.75
CA GLN A 77 -5.29 16.38 4.60
C GLN A 77 -4.04 15.74 4.01
N PHE A 78 -4.14 14.48 3.57
CA PHE A 78 -3.04 13.79 2.92
C PHE A 78 -2.55 14.57 1.70
N ARG A 79 -3.47 14.98 0.84
CA ARG A 79 -3.13 15.74 -0.37
C ARG A 79 -2.44 17.04 -0.04
N ARG A 80 -2.91 17.74 0.98
CA ARG A 80 -2.34 19.03 1.39
C ARG A 80 -0.93 18.85 1.96
N GLU A 81 -0.75 17.89 2.86
CA GLU A 81 0.54 17.74 3.53
C GLU A 81 1.60 17.14 2.62
N ILE A 82 1.25 16.11 1.88
CA ILE A 82 2.21 15.46 0.97
C ILE A 82 2.47 16.33 -0.26
N GLY A 83 1.49 17.11 -0.68
CA GLY A 83 1.64 18.04 -1.79
C GLY A 83 2.68 19.13 -1.56
N LYS A 84 3.15 19.31 -0.32
CA LYS A 84 4.25 20.24 -0.03
C LYS A 84 5.60 19.73 -0.53
N TYR A 85 5.70 18.42 -0.80
CA TYR A 85 6.98 17.78 -1.13
C TYR A 85 7.03 17.30 -2.57
N VAL A 86 5.89 17.04 -3.20
CA VAL A 86 5.81 16.51 -4.56
C VAL A 86 4.65 17.17 -5.30
N ASP A 87 4.63 17.02 -6.63
CA ASP A 87 3.58 17.64 -7.43
C ASP A 87 2.27 16.84 -7.38
N GLU A 88 1.22 17.39 -8.00
CA GLU A 88 -0.12 16.80 -7.97
C GLU A 88 -0.16 15.41 -8.60
N GLN A 89 0.63 15.19 -9.66
CA GLN A 89 0.67 13.88 -10.32
C GLN A 89 1.24 12.83 -9.39
N GLU A 90 2.27 13.18 -8.63
CA GLU A 90 2.88 12.24 -7.70
C GLU A 90 1.95 11.99 -6.50
N VAL A 91 1.27 13.02 -6.01
CA VAL A 91 0.27 12.84 -4.95
C VAL A 91 -0.81 11.86 -5.42
N ALA A 92 -1.32 12.03 -6.64
CA ALA A 92 -2.34 11.14 -7.20
C ALA A 92 -1.82 9.71 -7.33
N ARG A 93 -0.56 9.54 -7.73
CA ARG A 93 0.06 8.22 -7.84
C ARG A 93 0.12 7.54 -6.47
N LEU A 94 0.62 8.24 -5.47
CA LEU A 94 0.75 7.71 -4.11
C LEU A 94 -0.61 7.38 -3.49
N GLU A 95 -1.60 8.21 -3.77
CA GLU A 95 -2.94 8.03 -3.24
C GLU A 95 -3.56 6.70 -3.63
N ARG A 96 -3.15 6.12 -4.75
CA ARG A 96 -3.65 4.82 -5.20
C ARG A 96 -3.27 3.66 -4.28
N TYR A 97 -2.24 3.86 -3.47
CA TYR A 97 -1.68 2.79 -2.62
C TYR A 97 -2.07 2.93 -1.16
N ILE A 98 -2.87 3.93 -0.83
CA ILE A 98 -3.22 4.19 0.57
C ILE A 98 -4.72 4.40 0.73
N THR A 99 -5.16 4.29 1.98
CA THR A 99 -6.54 4.60 2.36
C THR A 99 -6.50 5.29 3.71
N VAL A 100 -7.48 6.15 3.97
CA VAL A 100 -7.60 6.79 5.30
C VAL A 100 -8.43 5.86 6.16
N ASP A 101 -7.78 5.24 7.12
CA ASP A 101 -8.41 4.25 8.00
C ASP A 101 -8.80 4.81 9.38
#